data_43cdbb4752e193aac74218f04e7d5ca4
#
_entry.id   43cdbb4752e193aac74218f04e7d5ca4
#
_cell.length_a   1.000
_cell.length_b   1.000
_cell.length_c   1.000
_cell.angle_alpha   90.00
_cell.angle_beta   90.00
_cell.angle_gamma   90.00
#
_symmetry.space_group_name_H-M   'P 1'
#
loop_
_entity.id
_entity.type
_entity.pdbx_description
1 polymer ?
#
loop_
_entity_poly.entity_id
_entity_poly.type
_entity_poly.pdbx_seq_one_letter_code
_entity_poly.pdbx_strand_id
1 'polypeptide(L)'
;MKPLLSIILLPLLLAGCSQTVDERADEYVDLSFTLCGAKVKTYSQGDDGKIRVICENDSYFLVKDKETLAYMNELNGAYCYGKGFSVFNERSNYYTFTCKDEKSFNIPK
;
A
#
# COMPACT_ATOMS: atom_id res chain seq x y z
N MET A 1 4.79 -7.08 -44.34
CA MET A 1 5.20 -8.04 -43.37
C MET A 1 5.84 -7.43 -42.19
N LYS A 2 7.00 -6.91 -42.38
CA LYS A 2 7.73 -6.33 -41.27
C LYS A 2 6.98 -5.20 -40.59
N PRO A 3 6.29 -4.35 -41.34
CA PRO A 3 5.58 -3.24 -40.69
C PRO A 3 4.52 -3.69 -39.71
N LEU A 4 3.95 -4.83 -39.97
CA LEU A 4 2.91 -5.34 -39.08
C LEU A 4 3.44 -5.63 -37.69
N LEU A 5 4.64 -6.12 -37.63
CA LEU A 5 5.24 -6.43 -36.34
C LEU A 5 5.47 -5.17 -35.54
N SER A 6 5.91 -4.12 -36.21
CA SER A 6 6.14 -2.84 -35.52
C SER A 6 4.86 -2.29 -34.93
N ILE A 7 3.78 -2.41 -35.66
CA ILE A 7 2.50 -1.89 -35.20
C ILE A 7 2.05 -2.63 -33.95
N ILE A 8 2.29 -3.91 -33.91
CA ILE A 8 1.87 -4.71 -32.76
C ILE A 8 2.62 -4.30 -31.53
N LEU A 9 3.88 -3.97 -31.67
CA LEU A 9 4.70 -3.60 -30.52
C LEU A 9 4.23 -2.31 -29.85
N LEU A 10 3.80 -1.34 -30.65
CA LEU A 10 3.40 -0.05 -30.13
C LEU A 10 2.29 -0.13 -29.08
N PRO A 11 1.21 -0.83 -29.34
CA PRO A 11 0.14 -0.95 -28.34
C PRO A 11 0.63 -1.56 -27.06
N LEU A 12 1.53 -2.52 -27.15
CA LEU A 12 2.05 -3.17 -25.95
C LEU A 12 2.88 -2.21 -25.12
N LEU A 13 3.64 -1.37 -25.75
CA LEU A 13 4.44 -0.39 -25.03
C LEU A 13 3.56 0.60 -24.29
N LEU A 14 2.50 1.05 -24.93
CA LEU A 14 1.58 1.97 -24.29
C LEU A 14 0.93 1.34 -23.07
N ALA A 15 0.51 0.11 -23.19
CA ALA A 15 -0.07 -0.60 -22.06
C ALA A 15 0.93 -0.73 -20.92
N GLY A 16 2.18 -1.00 -21.23
CA GLY A 16 3.21 -1.11 -20.21
C GLY A 16 3.51 0.20 -19.51
N CYS A 17 3.35 1.33 -20.21
CA CYS A 17 3.63 2.64 -19.63
C CYS A 17 2.52 3.19 -18.76
N SER A 18 1.30 2.67 -18.89
CA SER A 18 0.15 3.23 -18.21
C SER A 18 -0.33 2.34 -17.09
N GLN A 19 0.54 2.06 -16.15
CA GLN A 19 0.14 1.32 -14.97
C GLN A 19 -0.89 2.09 -14.18
N THR A 20 -1.96 1.41 -13.82
CA THR A 20 -3.04 2.01 -13.06
C THR A 20 -2.78 1.92 -11.57
N VAL A 21 -3.59 2.64 -10.80
CA VAL A 21 -3.56 2.52 -9.35
C VAL A 21 -3.88 1.09 -8.92
N ASP A 22 -4.79 0.44 -9.62
CA ASP A 22 -5.16 -0.95 -9.30
C ASP A 22 -3.99 -1.91 -9.48
N GLU A 23 -3.20 -1.71 -10.53
CA GLU A 23 -2.02 -2.54 -10.73
C GLU A 23 -0.99 -2.34 -9.63
N ARG A 24 -0.85 -1.11 -9.14
CA ARG A 24 0.04 -0.83 -8.03
C ARG A 24 -0.46 -1.47 -6.75
N ALA A 25 -1.76 -1.45 -6.54
CA ALA A 25 -2.34 -2.13 -5.40
C ALA A 25 -2.05 -3.62 -5.44
N ASP A 26 -2.08 -4.21 -6.63
CA ASP A 26 -1.78 -5.63 -6.79
C ASP A 26 -0.33 -5.96 -6.46
N GLU A 27 0.59 -5.05 -6.73
CA GLU A 27 1.99 -5.26 -6.35
C GLU A 27 2.17 -5.41 -4.84
N TYR A 28 1.28 -4.80 -4.07
CA TYR A 28 1.35 -4.81 -2.62
C TYR A 28 0.16 -5.51 -1.99
N VAL A 29 -0.61 -6.24 -2.78
CA VAL A 29 -1.86 -6.81 -2.31
C VAL A 29 -1.68 -7.73 -1.11
N ASP A 30 -0.66 -8.57 -1.14
CA ASP A 30 -0.40 -9.48 -0.02
C ASP A 30 -0.10 -8.70 1.25
N LEU A 31 0.77 -7.70 1.13
CA LEU A 31 1.15 -6.86 2.25
C LEU A 31 -0.05 -6.09 2.78
N SER A 32 -0.75 -5.41 1.89
CA SER A 32 -1.91 -4.62 2.27
C SER A 32 -3.03 -5.50 2.81
N PHE A 33 -3.26 -6.64 2.20
CA PHE A 33 -4.30 -7.55 2.63
C PHE A 33 -4.03 -8.09 4.02
N THR A 34 -2.78 -8.45 4.29
CA THR A 34 -2.38 -8.93 5.61
C THR A 34 -2.58 -7.84 6.67
N LEU A 35 -2.22 -6.61 6.33
CA LEU A 35 -2.32 -5.49 7.25
C LEU A 35 -3.77 -5.01 7.41
N CYS A 36 -4.53 -5.03 6.32
CA CYS A 36 -5.95 -4.66 6.35
C CYS A 36 -6.81 -5.69 7.07
N GLY A 37 -6.52 -6.95 6.87
CA GLY A 37 -7.44 -8.02 7.25
C GLY A 37 -8.67 -8.06 6.35
N ALA A 38 -8.63 -7.40 5.19
CA ALA A 38 -9.71 -7.34 4.21
C ALA A 38 -9.12 -6.86 2.89
N LYS A 39 -9.94 -6.85 1.84
CA LYS A 39 -9.49 -6.35 0.55
C LYS A 39 -9.21 -4.86 0.60
N VAL A 40 -8.29 -4.42 -0.23
CA VAL A 40 -8.01 -3.00 -0.40
C VAL A 40 -9.13 -2.38 -1.23
N LYS A 41 -9.75 -1.35 -0.70
CA LYS A 41 -10.80 -0.61 -1.38
C LYS A 41 -10.22 0.49 -2.26
N THR A 42 -9.24 1.21 -1.74
CA THR A 42 -8.62 2.32 -2.45
C THR A 42 -7.13 2.32 -2.15
N TYR A 43 -6.35 2.47 -3.21
CA TYR A 43 -4.92 2.68 -3.11
C TYR A 43 -4.60 3.91 -3.96
N SER A 44 -4.02 4.94 -3.36
CA SER A 44 -3.67 6.14 -4.09
C SER A 44 -2.33 6.67 -3.65
N GLN A 45 -1.64 7.32 -4.57
CA GLN A 45 -0.37 7.95 -4.30
C GLN A 45 -0.47 9.42 -4.74
N GLY A 46 -0.18 10.33 -3.82
CA GLY A 46 -0.20 11.74 -4.11
C GLY A 46 1.06 12.23 -4.80
N ASP A 47 1.06 13.50 -5.21
CA ASP A 47 2.21 14.13 -5.87
C ASP A 47 3.42 14.20 -4.95
N ASP A 48 3.19 14.23 -3.66
CA ASP A 48 4.25 14.24 -2.65
C ASP A 48 4.81 12.84 -2.37
N GLY A 49 4.33 11.84 -3.08
CA GLY A 49 4.77 10.47 -2.90
C GLY A 49 4.08 9.70 -1.79
N LYS A 50 3.28 10.37 -0.98
CA LYS A 50 2.57 9.71 0.11
C LYS A 50 1.54 8.73 -0.42
N ILE A 51 1.43 7.60 0.24
CA ILE A 51 0.53 6.53 -0.14
C ILE A 51 -0.59 6.46 0.88
N ARG A 52 -1.82 6.41 0.37
CA ARG A 52 -3.03 6.27 1.18
C ARG A 52 -3.72 4.99 0.79
N VAL A 53 -3.98 4.16 1.79
CA VAL A 53 -4.68 2.89 1.59
C VAL A 53 -5.94 2.90 2.45
N ILE A 54 -7.06 2.56 1.84
CA ILE A 54 -8.33 2.38 2.54
C ILE A 54 -8.77 0.96 2.28
N CYS A 55 -9.06 0.23 3.34
CA CYS A 55 -9.50 -1.16 3.26
C CYS A 55 -11.02 -1.23 3.25
N GLU A 56 -11.58 -2.34 2.79
CA GLU A 56 -13.02 -2.51 2.73
C GLU A 56 -13.67 -2.53 4.12
N ASN A 57 -12.90 -2.81 5.14
CA ASN A 57 -13.36 -2.78 6.53
C ASN A 57 -13.08 -1.42 7.20
N ASP A 58 -12.83 -0.40 6.41
CA ASP A 58 -12.54 0.97 6.83
C ASP A 58 -11.21 1.17 7.53
N SER A 59 -10.34 0.17 7.55
CA SER A 59 -8.97 0.37 7.98
C SER A 59 -8.29 1.36 7.05
N TYR A 60 -7.46 2.23 7.60
CA TYR A 60 -6.89 3.35 6.87
C TYR A 60 -5.40 3.48 7.19
N PHE A 61 -4.59 3.57 6.14
CA PHE A 61 -3.15 3.73 6.30
C PHE A 61 -2.68 4.93 5.50
N LEU A 62 -1.87 5.77 6.11
CA LEU A 62 -1.20 6.87 5.43
C LEU A 62 0.29 6.74 5.68
N VAL A 63 1.06 6.51 4.63
CA VAL A 63 2.49 6.28 4.74
C VAL A 63 3.23 7.19 3.77
N LYS A 64 4.50 7.44 4.08
CA LYS A 64 5.33 8.35 3.32
C LYS A 64 5.73 7.76 1.97
N ASP A 65 6.01 6.45 1.94
CA ASP A 65 6.47 5.78 0.73
C ASP A 65 6.30 4.27 0.84
N LYS A 66 6.75 3.57 -0.20
CA LYS A 66 6.64 2.11 -0.29
C LYS A 66 7.49 1.39 0.76
N GLU A 67 8.58 1.99 1.17
CA GLU A 67 9.44 1.37 2.17
C GLU A 67 8.73 1.25 3.50
N THR A 68 7.93 2.24 3.84
CA THR A 68 7.12 2.18 5.06
C THR A 68 6.08 1.08 4.96
N LEU A 69 5.49 0.85 3.79
CA LEU A 69 4.57 -0.27 3.64
C LEU A 69 5.24 -1.60 3.99
N ALA A 70 6.46 -1.79 3.54
CA ALA A 70 7.21 -3.00 3.86
C ALA A 70 7.51 -3.08 5.38
N TYR A 71 7.87 -1.95 5.95
CA TYR A 71 8.19 -1.89 7.38
C TYR A 71 6.96 -2.15 8.26
N MET A 72 5.77 -1.83 7.77
CA MET A 72 4.53 -2.09 8.51
C MET A 72 4.36 -3.57 8.85
N ASN A 73 4.87 -4.45 8.02
CA ASN A 73 4.83 -5.89 8.33
C ASN A 73 5.58 -6.19 9.62
N GLU A 74 6.74 -5.58 9.80
CA GLU A 74 7.53 -5.78 11.02
C GLU A 74 6.81 -5.21 12.23
N LEU A 75 6.24 -4.03 12.09
CA LEU A 75 5.50 -3.41 13.17
C LEU A 75 4.25 -4.23 13.53
N ASN A 76 3.58 -4.75 12.51
CA ASN A 76 2.42 -5.60 12.74
C ASN A 76 2.79 -6.84 13.55
N GLY A 77 3.88 -7.49 13.19
CA GLY A 77 4.34 -8.67 13.93
C GLY A 77 4.78 -8.34 15.35
N ALA A 78 5.49 -7.23 15.52
CA ALA A 78 6.07 -6.86 16.80
C ALA A 78 5.04 -6.31 17.80
N TYR A 79 4.08 -5.53 17.33
CA TYR A 79 3.16 -4.79 18.20
C TYR A 79 1.72 -5.24 18.09
N CYS A 80 1.30 -5.73 16.94
CA CYS A 80 -0.09 -6.13 16.70
C CYS A 80 -0.26 -7.65 16.63
N TYR A 81 0.80 -8.41 16.85
CA TYR A 81 0.78 -9.88 16.83
C TYR A 81 0.23 -10.44 15.52
N GLY A 82 0.51 -9.76 14.43
CA GLY A 82 0.04 -10.20 13.11
C GLY A 82 -1.42 -9.94 12.82
N LYS A 83 -2.14 -9.27 13.69
CA LYS A 83 -3.58 -9.03 13.52
C LYS A 83 -3.93 -7.91 12.55
N GLY A 84 -2.94 -7.09 12.21
CA GLY A 84 -3.16 -5.97 11.32
C GLY A 84 -3.53 -4.69 12.06
N PHE A 85 -3.73 -3.63 11.27
CA PHE A 85 -4.01 -2.30 11.80
C PHE A 85 -5.41 -1.85 11.44
N SER A 86 -6.05 -1.11 12.33
CA SER A 86 -7.26 -0.36 11.98
C SER A 86 -6.90 1.01 11.45
N VAL A 87 -5.84 1.63 11.98
CA VAL A 87 -5.32 2.91 11.51
C VAL A 87 -3.80 2.88 11.58
N PHE A 88 -3.14 3.42 10.57
CA PHE A 88 -1.69 3.60 10.59
C PHE A 88 -1.37 4.94 9.97
N ASN A 89 -0.61 5.77 10.68
CA ASN A 89 -0.16 7.06 10.18
C ASN A 89 1.33 7.20 10.38
N GLU A 90 2.03 7.49 9.30
CA GLU A 90 3.43 7.84 9.38
C GLU A 90 3.55 9.36 9.55
N ARG A 91 4.17 9.78 10.64
CA ARG A 91 4.46 11.19 10.91
C ARG A 91 5.93 11.47 10.61
N SER A 92 6.34 12.72 10.72
CA SER A 92 7.72 13.09 10.40
C SER A 92 8.74 12.46 11.35
N ASN A 93 8.39 12.33 12.63
CA ASN A 93 9.31 11.86 13.66
C ASN A 93 8.93 10.52 14.27
N TYR A 94 7.77 9.99 13.95
CA TYR A 94 7.28 8.78 14.57
C TYR A 94 6.18 8.13 13.75
N TYR A 95 5.88 6.88 14.09
CA TYR A 95 4.72 6.17 13.57
C TYR A 95 3.66 6.12 14.65
N THR A 96 2.41 6.34 14.30
CA THR A 96 1.30 6.15 15.23
C THR A 96 0.30 5.18 14.60
N PHE A 97 -0.13 4.20 15.37
CA PHE A 97 -1.05 3.20 14.82
C PHE A 97 -1.90 2.57 15.91
N THR A 98 -3.03 2.03 15.48
CA THR A 98 -3.91 1.24 16.31
C THR A 98 -4.07 -0.13 15.68
N CYS A 99 -3.81 -1.17 16.46
CA CYS A 99 -3.97 -2.55 16.02
C CYS A 99 -5.45 -2.93 15.97
N LYS A 100 -5.75 -4.05 15.31
CA LYS A 100 -7.13 -4.56 15.26
C LYS A 100 -7.68 -4.89 16.65
N ASP A 101 -6.81 -5.18 17.60
CA ASP A 101 -7.21 -5.43 18.99
C ASP A 101 -7.35 -4.15 19.81
N GLU A 102 -7.38 -3.00 19.14
CA GLU A 102 -7.59 -1.68 19.72
C GLU A 102 -6.43 -1.12 20.54
N LYS A 103 -5.30 -1.79 20.58
CA LYS A 103 -4.10 -1.26 21.21
C LYS A 103 -3.44 -0.22 20.30
N SER A 104 -3.05 0.90 20.87
CA SER A 104 -2.43 2.01 20.14
C SER A 104 -0.99 2.22 20.58
N PHE A 105 -0.16 2.60 19.61
CA PHE A 105 1.27 2.79 19.84
C PHE A 105 1.77 4.03 19.12
N ASN A 106 2.80 4.65 19.70
CA ASN A 106 3.59 5.70 19.05
C ASN A 106 5.04 5.23 19.08
N ILE A 107 5.60 5.02 17.90
CA ILE A 107 6.95 4.46 17.77
C ILE A 107 7.85 5.54 17.16
N PRO A 108 8.86 6.03 17.90
CA PRO A 108 9.76 7.04 17.35
C PRO A 108 10.60 6.47 16.21
N LYS A 109 10.90 7.31 15.26
CA LYS A 109 11.77 6.95 14.14
C LYS A 109 13.23 7.00 14.51
#